data_9c74356d9b35d2ed9bb83b6b2c635029
#
_entry.id   9c74356d9b35d2ed9bb83b6b2c635029
#
_cell.length_a   1.000
_cell.length_b   1.000
_cell.length_c   1.000
_cell.angle_alpha   90.00
_cell.angle_beta   90.00
_cell.angle_gamma   90.00
#
_symmetry.space_group_name_H-M   'P 1'
#
loop_
_entity.id
_entity.type
_entity.pdbx_description
1 polymer ?
#
loop_
_entity_poly.entity_id
_entity_poly.type
_entity_poly.pdbx_seq_one_letter_code
_entity_poly.pdbx_strand_id
1 'polypeptide(L)'
;MRVGRWILCCILFGTTGVYAQEAERKGTPPTLENVAYGPYERNVLDFWRAESDAPAPVLIFIHGGGFVGGNKRGVRGSVVVETCLEKGVSFAAINYRFRNTAPIQDILRDAARAVQFIRYNAEAWHVDPKRIASYGGSAGAGTSIWLAFHDDLADPDSEDLVLRQSSRIVAAGFRNGQFSYDIFQWESVLGLPAENFYSRDVSFYGLATFDEAETEKGKQIRADVDMRGLITKDDPPVFLFCSQRGGVPQNRNHYVHHPKHAIAIKERCDEAGVEVEMYLPKMGSPPPGNVNQAMLAFFFKHLKVQ
;
A
#
# COMPACT_ATOMS: atom_id res chain seq x y z
N MET A 1 1.18 7.84 80.26
CA MET A 1 0.35 8.00 79.05
C MET A 1 1.25 8.50 77.94
N ARG A 2 1.68 7.67 76.98
CA ARG A 2 2.48 8.06 75.82
C ARG A 2 1.59 8.05 74.62
N VAL A 3 1.41 9.20 73.97
CA VAL A 3 0.61 9.37 72.75
C VAL A 3 1.56 9.14 71.58
N GLY A 4 1.35 8.05 70.84
CA GLY A 4 2.09 7.74 69.63
C GLY A 4 1.60 8.53 68.41
N ARG A 5 2.50 9.29 67.77
CA ARG A 5 2.26 9.98 66.49
C ARG A 5 2.44 8.96 65.34
N TRP A 6 1.38 8.69 64.57
CA TRP A 6 1.42 7.98 63.29
C TRP A 6 1.79 8.98 62.19
N ILE A 7 2.93 8.77 61.55
CA ILE A 7 3.35 9.49 60.34
C ILE A 7 2.75 8.75 59.17
N LEU A 8 1.82 9.37 58.46
CA LEU A 8 1.23 8.91 57.19
C LEU A 8 2.21 9.23 56.07
N CYS A 9 2.89 8.19 55.58
CA CYS A 9 3.79 8.29 54.43
C CYS A 9 2.95 8.21 53.12
N CYS A 10 2.63 9.35 52.49
CA CYS A 10 2.02 9.38 51.17
C CYS A 10 3.05 8.98 50.11
N ILE A 11 2.98 7.76 49.62
CA ILE A 11 3.74 7.32 48.47
C ILE A 11 3.01 7.86 47.22
N LEU A 12 3.57 8.91 46.62
CA LEU A 12 3.19 9.40 45.32
C LEU A 12 3.73 8.43 44.26
N PHE A 13 2.87 7.58 43.72
CA PHE A 13 3.15 6.86 42.48
C PHE A 13 3.14 7.85 41.33
N GLY A 14 4.32 8.32 40.97
CA GLY A 14 4.53 9.01 39.71
C GLY A 14 4.37 8.02 38.57
N THR A 15 3.24 8.09 37.84
CA THR A 15 3.08 7.46 36.55
C THR A 15 3.94 8.21 35.54
N THR A 16 5.21 7.80 35.41
CA THR A 16 6.01 8.18 34.26
C THR A 16 5.44 7.49 33.05
N GLY A 17 4.63 8.24 32.28
CA GLY A 17 4.23 7.82 30.96
C GLY A 17 5.47 7.58 30.12
N VAL A 18 5.72 6.32 29.83
CA VAL A 18 6.72 5.91 28.83
C VAL A 18 6.13 6.27 27.46
N TYR A 19 6.27 7.53 27.05
CA TYR A 19 6.24 7.85 25.63
C TYR A 19 7.53 7.23 25.07
N ALA A 20 7.38 6.06 24.41
CA ALA A 20 8.44 5.51 23.60
C ALA A 20 8.75 6.58 22.53
N GLN A 21 9.86 7.30 22.69
CA GLN A 21 10.47 8.05 21.61
C GLN A 21 10.78 7.03 20.53
N GLU A 22 10.00 7.07 19.43
CA GLU A 22 10.43 6.45 18.18
C GLU A 22 11.81 7.05 17.88
N ALA A 23 12.85 6.23 18.01
CA ALA A 23 14.19 6.62 17.62
C ALA A 23 14.10 7.08 16.16
N GLU A 24 14.32 8.37 15.89
CA GLU A 24 14.37 8.91 14.54
C GLU A 24 15.37 8.09 13.74
N ARG A 25 14.87 7.34 12.76
CA ARG A 25 15.73 6.59 11.86
C ARG A 25 16.59 7.61 11.12
N LYS A 26 17.89 7.56 11.35
CA LYS A 26 18.85 8.39 10.60
C LYS A 26 18.79 7.98 9.14
N GLY A 27 18.41 8.86 8.26
CA GLY A 27 18.33 8.69 6.81
C GLY A 27 18.10 10.03 6.15
N THR A 28 18.17 10.07 4.83
CA THR A 28 17.92 11.29 4.06
C THR A 28 16.53 11.85 4.37
N PRO A 29 16.42 13.09 4.84
CA PRO A 29 15.13 13.72 5.09
C PRO A 29 14.40 13.96 3.76
N PRO A 30 13.05 13.96 3.75
CA PRO A 30 12.32 14.32 2.54
C PRO A 30 12.61 15.75 2.10
N THR A 31 12.68 15.97 0.79
CA THR A 31 12.80 17.30 0.19
C THR A 31 11.56 18.14 0.46
N LEU A 32 10.38 17.48 0.42
CA LEU A 32 9.09 18.07 0.76
C LEU A 32 8.39 17.16 1.76
N GLU A 33 7.96 17.72 2.88
CA GLU A 33 7.31 16.96 3.95
C GLU A 33 5.86 17.41 4.15
N ASN A 34 4.96 16.42 4.37
CA ASN A 34 3.54 16.66 4.65
C ASN A 34 2.83 17.49 3.57
N VAL A 35 3.17 17.29 2.30
CA VAL A 35 2.48 17.97 1.19
C VAL A 35 1.08 17.43 1.04
N ALA A 36 0.07 18.30 1.13
CA ALA A 36 -1.32 17.94 0.92
C ALA A 36 -1.57 17.62 -0.57
N TYR A 37 -2.04 16.41 -0.88
CA TYR A 37 -2.39 16.01 -2.23
C TYR A 37 -3.91 15.91 -2.45
N GLY A 38 -4.71 16.12 -1.41
CA GLY A 38 -6.17 16.09 -1.44
C GLY A 38 -6.80 16.82 -0.25
N PRO A 39 -8.14 16.82 -0.16
CA PRO A 39 -8.86 17.66 0.80
C PRO A 39 -8.92 17.09 2.23
N TYR A 40 -8.52 15.84 2.42
CA TYR A 40 -8.62 15.19 3.73
C TYR A 40 -7.32 15.29 4.50
N GLU A 41 -7.39 15.35 5.83
CA GLU A 41 -6.24 15.47 6.73
C GLU A 41 -5.15 14.43 6.42
N ARG A 42 -5.54 13.19 6.07
CA ARG A 42 -4.60 12.13 5.75
C ARG A 42 -4.14 12.11 4.30
N ASN A 43 -4.67 12.96 3.43
CA ASN A 43 -4.18 13.09 2.06
C ASN A 43 -2.89 13.89 2.00
N VAL A 44 -1.84 13.39 2.66
CA VAL A 44 -0.51 14.00 2.73
C VAL A 44 0.57 13.02 2.30
N LEU A 45 1.60 13.53 1.64
CA LEU A 45 2.76 12.75 1.22
C LEU A 45 4.07 13.42 1.67
N ASP A 46 5.13 12.60 1.76
CA ASP A 46 6.51 13.05 1.81
C ASP A 46 7.15 12.74 0.46
N PHE A 47 8.00 13.63 -0.02
CA PHE A 47 8.68 13.49 -1.30
C PHE A 47 10.19 13.71 -1.16
N TRP A 48 10.98 12.83 -1.72
CA TRP A 48 12.43 12.91 -1.84
C TRP A 48 12.77 13.08 -3.30
N ARG A 49 13.35 14.25 -3.64
CA ARG A 49 13.82 14.51 -5.01
C ARG A 49 15.17 13.83 -5.21
N ALA A 50 15.30 13.04 -6.25
CA ALA A 50 16.60 12.56 -6.72
C ALA A 50 17.36 13.69 -7.42
N GLU A 51 18.67 13.66 -7.32
CA GLU A 51 19.56 14.48 -8.17
C GLU A 51 19.65 13.81 -9.54
N SER A 52 19.29 14.54 -10.59
CA SER A 52 19.23 14.04 -11.97
C SER A 52 19.24 15.18 -12.96
N ASP A 53 19.98 15.05 -14.07
CA ASP A 53 20.01 16.04 -15.16
C ASP A 53 18.70 16.06 -15.96
N ALA A 54 18.04 14.91 -16.07
CA ALA A 54 16.73 14.76 -16.72
C ALA A 54 15.63 14.53 -15.69
N PRO A 55 14.34 14.78 -16.02
CA PRO A 55 13.23 14.45 -15.13
C PRO A 55 13.30 13.01 -14.62
N ALA A 56 13.36 12.84 -13.29
CA ALA A 56 13.56 11.57 -12.61
C ALA A 56 12.31 10.69 -12.60
N PRO A 57 12.40 9.36 -12.69
CA PRO A 57 11.29 8.48 -12.39
C PRO A 57 10.94 8.56 -10.90
N VAL A 58 9.73 8.09 -10.53
CA VAL A 58 9.24 8.10 -9.15
C VAL A 58 8.81 6.71 -8.70
N LEU A 59 9.27 6.30 -7.52
CA LEU A 59 8.74 5.13 -6.81
C LEU A 59 7.93 5.58 -5.60
N ILE A 60 6.64 5.17 -5.54
CA ILE A 60 5.72 5.53 -4.46
C ILE A 60 5.61 4.39 -3.46
N PHE A 61 5.81 4.68 -2.18
CA PHE A 61 5.52 3.75 -1.08
C PHE A 61 4.14 3.98 -0.51
N ILE A 62 3.36 2.90 -0.35
CA ILE A 62 2.03 2.86 0.25
C ILE A 62 2.10 1.98 1.50
N HIS A 63 1.86 2.57 2.67
CA HIS A 63 1.99 1.84 3.92
C HIS A 63 0.89 0.78 4.12
N GLY A 64 1.17 -0.27 4.88
CA GLY A 64 0.20 -1.24 5.36
C GLY A 64 -0.56 -0.74 6.58
N GLY A 65 -1.22 -1.67 7.29
CA GLY A 65 -1.94 -1.40 8.54
C GLY A 65 -3.44 -1.67 8.45
N GLY A 66 -3.89 -2.47 7.48
CA GLY A 66 -5.29 -2.94 7.35
C GLY A 66 -6.31 -1.82 7.19
N PHE A 67 -5.88 -0.67 6.69
CA PHE A 67 -6.70 0.56 6.59
C PHE A 67 -7.22 1.12 7.92
N VAL A 68 -6.60 0.73 9.04
CA VAL A 68 -6.93 1.22 10.39
C VAL A 68 -5.74 1.86 11.10
N GLY A 69 -4.55 1.75 10.51
CA GLY A 69 -3.30 2.26 11.07
C GLY A 69 -2.20 2.37 10.02
N GLY A 70 -1.01 2.73 10.45
CA GLY A 70 0.14 2.94 9.56
C GLY A 70 0.38 4.41 9.20
N ASN A 71 1.58 4.67 8.67
CA ASN A 71 2.00 6.03 8.33
C ASN A 71 3.10 5.99 7.27
N LYS A 72 3.13 7.00 6.39
CA LYS A 72 4.17 7.22 5.38
C LYS A 72 5.59 7.30 5.97
N ARG A 73 5.72 7.74 7.23
CA ARG A 73 7.01 7.82 7.94
C ARG A 73 7.67 6.46 8.17
N GLY A 74 6.92 5.35 8.06
CA GLY A 74 7.46 3.99 8.26
C GLY A 74 8.58 3.61 7.30
N VAL A 75 8.75 4.33 6.18
CA VAL A 75 9.80 4.09 5.19
C VAL A 75 11.03 4.99 5.38
N ARG A 76 10.97 6.00 6.25
CA ARG A 76 12.09 6.91 6.51
C ARG A 76 13.33 6.16 6.99
N GLY A 77 14.50 6.52 6.48
CA GLY A 77 15.77 5.85 6.76
C GLY A 77 15.82 4.39 6.32
N SER A 78 14.99 3.98 5.38
CA SER A 78 15.07 2.66 4.77
C SER A 78 16.07 2.63 3.62
N VAL A 79 16.75 1.49 3.47
CA VAL A 79 17.65 1.25 2.34
C VAL A 79 16.97 1.44 0.98
N VAL A 80 15.64 1.28 0.90
CA VAL A 80 14.90 1.47 -0.36
C VAL A 80 14.91 2.93 -0.80
N VAL A 81 14.69 3.88 0.14
CA VAL A 81 14.76 5.32 -0.17
C VAL A 81 16.16 5.69 -0.63
N GLU A 82 17.18 5.34 0.16
CA GLU A 82 18.58 5.69 -0.12
C GLU A 82 19.01 5.14 -1.48
N THR A 83 18.74 3.86 -1.77
CA THR A 83 19.12 3.26 -3.05
C THR A 83 18.35 3.87 -4.23
N CYS A 84 17.08 4.28 -4.06
CA CYS A 84 16.36 5.01 -5.10
C CYS A 84 17.06 6.32 -5.44
N LEU A 85 17.39 7.13 -4.43
CA LEU A 85 18.04 8.43 -4.62
C LEU A 85 19.42 8.28 -5.27
N GLU A 86 20.23 7.32 -4.80
CA GLU A 86 21.56 6.99 -5.40
C GLU A 86 21.45 6.60 -6.88
N LYS A 87 20.31 6.04 -7.29
CA LYS A 87 20.04 5.62 -8.67
C LYS A 87 19.26 6.66 -9.50
N GLY A 88 19.13 7.90 -9.01
CA GLY A 88 18.40 8.95 -9.71
C GLY A 88 16.90 8.73 -9.79
N VAL A 89 16.32 7.95 -8.86
CA VAL A 89 14.88 7.71 -8.73
C VAL A 89 14.35 8.53 -7.57
N SER A 90 13.46 9.47 -7.83
CA SER A 90 12.73 10.20 -6.80
C SER A 90 11.79 9.24 -6.04
N PHE A 91 11.55 9.55 -4.79
CA PHE A 91 10.74 8.68 -3.93
C PHE A 91 9.59 9.46 -3.29
N ALA A 92 8.42 8.84 -3.18
CA ALA A 92 7.29 9.39 -2.47
C ALA A 92 6.74 8.39 -1.47
N ALA A 93 6.24 8.86 -0.34
CA ALA A 93 5.51 8.02 0.63
C ALA A 93 4.19 8.70 0.96
N ILE A 94 3.09 7.99 0.85
CA ILE A 94 1.75 8.56 1.03
C ILE A 94 1.06 8.05 2.30
N ASN A 95 0.26 8.92 2.93
CA ASN A 95 -0.83 8.53 3.80
C ASN A 95 -2.12 8.52 2.98
N TYR A 96 -3.15 7.84 3.47
CA TYR A 96 -4.50 7.74 2.91
C TYR A 96 -5.52 7.67 4.04
N ARG A 97 -6.80 7.93 3.77
CA ARG A 97 -7.88 7.81 4.79
C ARG A 97 -7.94 6.40 5.37
N PHE A 98 -8.44 6.29 6.58
CA PHE A 98 -8.70 5.00 7.22
C PHE A 98 -10.17 4.60 7.09
N ARG A 99 -10.44 3.31 7.27
CA ARG A 99 -11.80 2.72 7.15
C ARG A 99 -12.83 3.24 8.17
N ASN A 100 -12.39 3.93 9.23
CA ASN A 100 -13.28 4.64 10.15
C ASN A 100 -13.78 5.98 9.61
N THR A 101 -13.23 6.47 8.51
CA THR A 101 -13.59 7.75 7.88
C THR A 101 -14.00 7.64 6.42
N ALA A 102 -13.72 6.51 5.77
CA ALA A 102 -14.04 6.30 4.36
C ALA A 102 -14.18 4.80 4.04
N PRO A 103 -15.05 4.41 3.09
CA PRO A 103 -15.11 3.04 2.57
C PRO A 103 -13.87 2.73 1.71
N ILE A 104 -13.62 1.45 1.45
CA ILE A 104 -12.40 0.98 0.78
C ILE A 104 -12.21 1.62 -0.61
N GLN A 105 -13.25 1.69 -1.42
CA GLN A 105 -13.15 2.28 -2.77
C GLN A 105 -12.67 3.74 -2.74
N ASP A 106 -13.05 4.50 -1.74
CA ASP A 106 -12.60 5.88 -1.56
C ASP A 106 -11.15 5.97 -1.07
N ILE A 107 -10.74 5.02 -0.20
CA ILE A 107 -9.36 4.91 0.26
C ILE A 107 -8.41 4.59 -0.90
N LEU A 108 -8.83 3.71 -1.81
CA LEU A 108 -8.07 3.38 -3.02
C LEU A 108 -7.94 4.59 -3.95
N ARG A 109 -9.01 5.38 -4.07
CA ARG A 109 -9.01 6.65 -4.83
C ARG A 109 -8.11 7.72 -4.22
N ASP A 110 -7.89 7.71 -2.90
CA ASP A 110 -6.85 8.57 -2.29
C ASP A 110 -5.46 8.25 -2.85
N ALA A 111 -5.13 6.97 -3.01
CA ALA A 111 -3.84 6.56 -3.59
C ALA A 111 -3.74 6.93 -5.09
N ALA A 112 -4.82 6.77 -5.86
CA ALA A 112 -4.89 7.21 -7.25
C ALA A 112 -4.68 8.73 -7.36
N ARG A 113 -5.35 9.50 -6.50
CA ARG A 113 -5.16 10.94 -6.44
C ARG A 113 -3.72 11.35 -6.10
N ALA A 114 -3.03 10.59 -5.25
CA ALA A 114 -1.62 10.86 -4.98
C ALA A 114 -0.74 10.67 -6.21
N VAL A 115 -1.00 9.63 -7.04
CA VAL A 115 -0.34 9.44 -8.35
C VAL A 115 -0.63 10.62 -9.28
N GLN A 116 -1.90 11.00 -9.41
CA GLN A 116 -2.35 12.14 -10.22
C GLN A 116 -1.70 13.45 -9.74
N PHE A 117 -1.60 13.67 -8.43
CA PHE A 117 -0.99 14.84 -7.84
C PHE A 117 0.52 14.94 -8.12
N ILE A 118 1.26 13.82 -8.04
CA ILE A 118 2.69 13.77 -8.42
C ILE A 118 2.84 14.10 -9.90
N ARG A 119 1.95 13.56 -10.75
CA ARG A 119 1.96 13.80 -12.20
C ARG A 119 1.63 15.26 -12.53
N TYR A 120 0.68 15.86 -11.83
CA TYR A 120 0.34 17.28 -11.97
C TYR A 120 1.53 18.20 -11.64
N ASN A 121 2.32 17.84 -10.63
CA ASN A 121 3.49 18.60 -10.19
C ASN A 121 4.79 18.17 -10.88
N ALA A 122 4.73 17.37 -11.94
CA ALA A 122 5.91 16.74 -12.55
C ALA A 122 6.99 17.73 -12.96
N GLU A 123 6.62 18.82 -13.60
CA GLU A 123 7.56 19.89 -14.01
C GLU A 123 8.22 20.55 -12.79
N ALA A 124 7.43 21.00 -11.82
CA ALA A 124 7.92 21.68 -10.62
C ALA A 124 8.82 20.78 -9.74
N TRP A 125 8.56 19.48 -9.75
CA TRP A 125 9.31 18.50 -8.95
C TRP A 125 10.44 17.83 -9.72
N HIS A 126 10.62 18.18 -10.99
CA HIS A 126 11.59 17.59 -11.90
C HIS A 126 11.48 16.07 -11.98
N VAL A 127 10.26 15.57 -12.18
CA VAL A 127 9.95 14.14 -12.33
C VAL A 127 9.35 13.84 -13.70
N ASP A 128 9.58 12.62 -14.19
CA ASP A 128 9.00 12.15 -15.45
C ASP A 128 7.57 11.62 -15.18
N PRO A 129 6.52 12.30 -15.69
CA PRO A 129 5.13 11.90 -15.47
C PRO A 129 4.77 10.54 -16.07
N LYS A 130 5.62 9.99 -16.94
CA LYS A 130 5.42 8.69 -17.60
C LYS A 130 6.13 7.54 -16.89
N ARG A 131 6.96 7.82 -15.89
CA ARG A 131 7.76 6.83 -15.17
C ARG A 131 7.45 6.84 -13.66
N ILE A 132 6.20 6.53 -13.31
CA ILE A 132 5.71 6.44 -11.93
C ILE A 132 5.36 4.98 -11.63
N ALA A 133 5.92 4.43 -10.57
CA ALA A 133 5.64 3.08 -10.07
C ALA A 133 5.23 3.13 -8.59
N SER A 134 4.61 2.09 -8.07
CA SER A 134 4.26 2.01 -6.65
C SER A 134 4.55 0.64 -6.05
N TYR A 135 4.76 0.61 -4.73
CA TYR A 135 4.80 -0.64 -3.96
C TYR A 135 4.26 -0.43 -2.55
N GLY A 136 3.89 -1.53 -1.92
CA GLY A 136 3.46 -1.49 -0.53
C GLY A 136 3.54 -2.82 0.18
N GLY A 137 3.16 -2.80 1.47
CA GLY A 137 3.03 -4.00 2.29
C GLY A 137 1.59 -4.19 2.78
N SER A 138 1.10 -5.44 2.83
CA SER A 138 -0.25 -5.74 3.33
C SER A 138 -1.33 -4.91 2.61
N ALA A 139 -2.11 -4.09 3.32
CA ALA A 139 -3.07 -3.16 2.72
C ALA A 139 -2.45 -2.28 1.62
N GLY A 140 -1.25 -1.74 1.82
CA GLY A 140 -0.55 -0.96 0.80
C GLY A 140 -0.13 -1.78 -0.42
N ALA A 141 0.11 -3.09 -0.25
CA ALA A 141 0.42 -3.98 -1.37
C ALA A 141 -0.80 -4.18 -2.29
N GLY A 142 -1.97 -4.47 -1.71
CA GLY A 142 -3.20 -4.55 -2.48
C GLY A 142 -3.57 -3.21 -3.13
N THR A 143 -3.37 -2.09 -2.44
CA THR A 143 -3.55 -0.75 -3.03
C THR A 143 -2.63 -0.51 -4.22
N SER A 144 -1.35 -0.94 -4.14
CA SER A 144 -0.39 -0.81 -5.25
C SER A 144 -0.83 -1.61 -6.48
N ILE A 145 -1.28 -2.86 -6.32
CA ILE A 145 -1.75 -3.65 -7.47
C ILE A 145 -3.13 -3.20 -7.95
N TRP A 146 -3.98 -2.61 -7.09
CA TRP A 146 -5.20 -1.97 -7.54
C TRP A 146 -4.90 -0.80 -8.48
N LEU A 147 -3.92 0.06 -8.16
CA LEU A 147 -3.46 1.13 -9.07
C LEU A 147 -2.92 0.59 -10.40
N ALA A 148 -2.33 -0.62 -10.40
CA ALA A 148 -1.85 -1.25 -11.62
C ALA A 148 -2.97 -1.75 -12.52
N PHE A 149 -4.00 -2.37 -11.93
CA PHE A 149 -5.02 -3.12 -12.65
C PHE A 149 -6.33 -2.36 -12.85
N HIS A 150 -6.54 -1.26 -12.13
CA HIS A 150 -7.72 -0.42 -12.32
C HIS A 150 -7.56 0.45 -13.58
N ASP A 151 -8.66 0.66 -14.29
CA ASP A 151 -8.70 1.60 -15.41
C ASP A 151 -8.24 3.00 -14.99
N ASP A 152 -7.84 3.81 -15.97
CA ASP A 152 -7.41 5.17 -15.71
C ASP A 152 -8.56 6.01 -15.12
N LEU A 153 -8.28 6.67 -14.00
CA LEU A 153 -9.23 7.55 -13.32
C LEU A 153 -9.09 9.02 -13.72
N ALA A 154 -8.43 9.30 -14.85
CA ALA A 154 -8.37 10.64 -15.38
C ALA A 154 -9.79 11.13 -15.76
N ASP A 155 -10.16 12.30 -15.26
CA ASP A 155 -11.39 13.01 -15.62
C ASP A 155 -11.01 14.32 -16.34
N PRO A 156 -10.96 14.35 -17.69
CA PRO A 156 -10.54 15.51 -18.47
C PRO A 156 -11.42 16.76 -18.23
N ASP A 157 -12.67 16.55 -17.84
CA ASP A 157 -13.66 17.60 -17.66
C ASP A 157 -13.73 18.12 -16.21
N SER A 158 -12.97 17.51 -15.28
CA SER A 158 -12.95 17.92 -13.87
C SER A 158 -12.49 19.36 -13.71
N GLU A 159 -13.10 20.11 -12.79
CA GLU A 159 -12.62 21.43 -12.37
C GLU A 159 -11.29 21.32 -11.57
N ASP A 160 -11.05 20.19 -10.93
CA ASP A 160 -9.81 19.88 -10.24
C ASP A 160 -8.74 19.39 -11.24
N LEU A 161 -7.75 20.23 -11.51
CA LEU A 161 -6.66 19.93 -12.47
C LEU A 161 -5.84 18.67 -12.10
N VAL A 162 -5.84 18.27 -10.84
CA VAL A 162 -5.20 17.02 -10.40
C VAL A 162 -5.96 15.81 -10.94
N LEU A 163 -7.28 15.83 -10.90
CA LEU A 163 -8.12 14.73 -11.41
C LEU A 163 -8.08 14.60 -12.94
N ARG A 164 -7.64 15.63 -13.67
CA ARG A 164 -7.39 15.53 -15.12
C ARG A 164 -6.18 14.68 -15.47
N GLN A 165 -5.31 14.41 -14.50
CA GLN A 165 -4.12 13.60 -14.71
C GLN A 165 -4.43 12.11 -14.68
N SER A 166 -3.67 11.31 -15.42
CA SER A 166 -3.78 9.85 -15.38
C SER A 166 -3.40 9.30 -14.00
N SER A 167 -4.12 8.29 -13.53
CA SER A 167 -3.78 7.50 -12.34
C SER A 167 -2.90 6.29 -12.65
N ARG A 168 -2.66 5.96 -13.94
CA ARG A 168 -1.90 4.78 -14.37
C ARG A 168 -0.46 4.84 -13.92
N ILE A 169 0.10 3.68 -13.56
CA ILE A 169 1.50 3.49 -13.18
C ILE A 169 2.17 2.50 -14.14
N VAL A 170 3.51 2.44 -14.15
CA VAL A 170 4.26 1.59 -15.09
C VAL A 170 4.72 0.26 -14.49
N ALA A 171 4.64 0.11 -13.18
CA ALA A 171 4.94 -1.15 -12.47
C ALA A 171 4.39 -1.10 -11.05
N ALA A 172 4.02 -2.26 -10.49
CA ALA A 172 3.55 -2.36 -9.11
C ALA A 172 4.29 -3.42 -8.29
N GLY A 173 4.41 -3.19 -6.98
CA GLY A 173 5.03 -4.11 -6.04
C GLY A 173 4.09 -4.50 -4.90
N PHE A 174 3.99 -5.80 -4.68
CA PHE A 174 3.12 -6.42 -3.70
C PHE A 174 3.95 -7.22 -2.69
N ARG A 175 3.92 -6.81 -1.41
CA ARG A 175 4.61 -7.52 -0.33
C ARG A 175 3.61 -7.98 0.73
N ASN A 176 3.37 -9.29 0.81
CA ASN A 176 2.42 -9.89 1.77
C ASN A 176 1.02 -9.24 1.71
N GLY A 177 0.46 -9.00 0.54
CA GLY A 177 -0.84 -8.35 0.37
C GLY A 177 -1.99 -9.34 0.16
N GLN A 178 -3.12 -8.80 -0.28
CA GLN A 178 -4.34 -9.52 -0.58
C GLN A 178 -4.61 -9.45 -2.10
N PHE A 179 -5.13 -10.53 -2.69
CA PHE A 179 -5.40 -10.62 -4.13
C PHE A 179 -6.63 -9.79 -4.55
N SER A 180 -7.51 -9.50 -3.62
CA SER A 180 -8.77 -8.79 -3.82
C SER A 180 -9.19 -8.13 -2.52
N TYR A 181 -9.88 -6.99 -2.61
CA TYR A 181 -10.64 -6.43 -1.51
C TYR A 181 -12.13 -6.76 -1.60
N ASP A 182 -12.58 -7.51 -2.62
CA ASP A 182 -13.82 -8.27 -2.54
C ASP A 182 -13.63 -9.49 -1.63
N ILE A 183 -13.84 -9.29 -0.34
CA ILE A 183 -13.64 -10.31 0.70
C ILE A 183 -14.59 -11.50 0.58
N PHE A 184 -15.64 -11.38 -0.21
CA PHE A 184 -16.60 -12.47 -0.46
C PHE A 184 -15.99 -13.58 -1.32
N GLN A 185 -14.97 -13.28 -2.10
CA GLN A 185 -14.29 -14.25 -2.97
C GLN A 185 -13.16 -15.02 -2.27
N TRP A 186 -12.68 -14.55 -1.11
CA TRP A 186 -11.45 -15.07 -0.53
C TRP A 186 -11.49 -16.56 -0.25
N GLU A 187 -12.57 -17.07 0.32
CA GLU A 187 -12.68 -18.49 0.66
C GLU A 187 -12.67 -19.39 -0.57
N SER A 188 -13.43 -19.02 -1.60
CA SER A 188 -13.52 -19.80 -2.85
C SER A 188 -12.22 -19.76 -3.66
N VAL A 189 -11.59 -18.60 -3.81
CA VAL A 189 -10.35 -18.44 -4.59
C VAL A 189 -9.16 -19.05 -3.84
N LEU A 190 -9.03 -18.82 -2.55
CA LEU A 190 -7.93 -19.38 -1.77
C LEU A 190 -8.11 -20.88 -1.51
N GLY A 191 -9.33 -21.41 -1.55
CA GLY A 191 -9.65 -22.77 -1.11
C GLY A 191 -9.25 -22.99 0.34
N LEU A 192 -9.46 -21.99 1.21
CA LEU A 192 -9.10 -21.98 2.63
C LEU A 192 -10.32 -21.49 3.42
N PRO A 193 -10.76 -22.21 4.48
CA PRO A 193 -11.91 -21.78 5.29
C PRO A 193 -11.59 -20.47 6.02
N ALA A 194 -12.52 -19.50 5.92
CA ALA A 194 -12.38 -18.17 6.50
C ALA A 194 -12.99 -18.04 7.91
N GLU A 195 -13.91 -18.94 8.26
CA GLU A 195 -14.83 -18.87 9.40
C GLU A 195 -14.21 -18.46 10.74
N ASN A 196 -12.96 -18.88 10.98
CA ASN A 196 -12.26 -18.61 12.23
C ASN A 196 -11.28 -17.43 12.16
N PHE A 197 -11.04 -16.84 10.98
CA PHE A 197 -9.95 -15.90 10.76
C PHE A 197 -10.40 -14.57 10.20
N TYR A 198 -11.52 -14.54 9.47
CA TYR A 198 -11.95 -13.35 8.77
C TYR A 198 -13.48 -13.28 8.70
N SER A 199 -14.09 -12.21 9.19
CA SER A 199 -15.52 -11.92 9.03
C SER A 199 -15.74 -11.04 7.80
N ARG A 200 -16.84 -11.31 7.08
CA ARG A 200 -17.31 -10.47 5.98
C ARG A 200 -17.92 -9.20 6.57
N ASP A 201 -17.13 -8.16 6.73
CA ASP A 201 -17.56 -6.87 7.28
C ASP A 201 -18.00 -5.94 6.13
N VAL A 202 -19.27 -5.83 5.86
CA VAL A 202 -19.81 -5.01 4.75
C VAL A 202 -19.64 -3.52 4.98
N SER A 203 -19.39 -3.06 6.21
CA SER A 203 -19.04 -1.66 6.51
C SER A 203 -17.73 -1.24 5.82
N PHE A 204 -16.89 -2.21 5.47
CA PHE A 204 -15.68 -2.01 4.67
C PHE A 204 -15.98 -1.35 3.31
N TYR A 205 -17.15 -1.60 2.75
CA TYR A 205 -17.63 -1.01 1.50
C TYR A 205 -18.54 0.21 1.71
N GLY A 206 -18.76 0.64 2.94
CA GLY A 206 -19.74 1.67 3.28
C GLY A 206 -21.19 1.18 3.18
N LEU A 207 -21.42 -0.13 3.26
CA LEU A 207 -22.74 -0.76 3.23
C LEU A 207 -23.20 -1.09 4.65
N ALA A 208 -24.50 -1.04 4.89
CA ALA A 208 -25.09 -1.29 6.22
C ALA A 208 -25.43 -2.76 6.44
N THR A 209 -25.79 -3.49 5.38
CA THR A 209 -26.27 -4.89 5.48
C THR A 209 -25.65 -5.79 4.41
N PHE A 210 -25.72 -7.11 4.66
CA PHE A 210 -25.34 -8.11 3.66
C PHE A 210 -26.21 -8.06 2.40
N ASP A 211 -27.51 -7.78 2.56
CA ASP A 211 -28.43 -7.69 1.43
C ASP A 211 -28.04 -6.54 0.49
N GLU A 212 -27.55 -5.43 1.03
CA GLU A 212 -27.00 -4.34 0.21
C GLU A 212 -25.78 -4.77 -0.61
N ALA A 213 -24.94 -5.65 -0.07
CA ALA A 213 -23.77 -6.18 -0.79
C ALA A 213 -24.16 -7.08 -1.98
N GLU A 214 -25.36 -7.68 -1.96
CA GLU A 214 -25.87 -8.51 -3.05
C GLU A 214 -26.70 -7.73 -4.08
N THR A 215 -27.00 -6.45 -3.85
CA THR A 215 -27.59 -5.57 -4.86
C THR A 215 -26.62 -5.31 -6.02
N GLU A 216 -27.13 -4.85 -7.17
CA GLU A 216 -26.28 -4.45 -8.30
C GLU A 216 -25.24 -3.39 -7.90
N LYS A 217 -25.64 -2.40 -7.08
CA LYS A 217 -24.73 -1.39 -6.54
C LYS A 217 -23.64 -2.01 -5.66
N GLY A 218 -24.01 -2.92 -4.78
CA GLY A 218 -23.05 -3.61 -3.90
C GLY A 218 -22.07 -4.46 -4.69
N LYS A 219 -22.54 -5.18 -5.72
CA LYS A 219 -21.71 -5.98 -6.61
C LYS A 219 -20.74 -5.10 -7.43
N GLN A 220 -21.19 -3.94 -7.91
CA GLN A 220 -20.35 -2.98 -8.62
C GLN A 220 -19.23 -2.44 -7.72
N ILE A 221 -19.54 -2.07 -6.46
CA ILE A 221 -18.54 -1.65 -5.48
C ILE A 221 -17.51 -2.75 -5.24
N ARG A 222 -17.96 -4.00 -5.07
CA ARG A 222 -17.08 -5.15 -4.85
C ARG A 222 -16.21 -5.45 -6.08
N ALA A 223 -16.75 -5.32 -7.28
CA ALA A 223 -15.99 -5.48 -8.53
C ALA A 223 -14.92 -4.39 -8.72
N ASP A 224 -15.23 -3.14 -8.35
CA ASP A 224 -14.28 -1.99 -8.40
C ASP A 224 -13.03 -2.22 -7.51
N VAL A 225 -13.14 -3.04 -6.49
CA VAL A 225 -12.05 -3.33 -5.54
C VAL A 225 -11.51 -4.77 -5.65
N ASP A 226 -11.90 -5.51 -6.66
CA ASP A 226 -11.41 -6.85 -6.96
C ASP A 226 -10.19 -6.81 -7.90
N MET A 227 -9.01 -6.61 -7.34
CA MET A 227 -7.78 -6.48 -8.12
C MET A 227 -7.56 -7.65 -9.09
N ARG A 228 -7.89 -8.89 -8.66
CA ARG A 228 -7.76 -10.07 -9.52
C ARG A 228 -8.73 -10.03 -10.70
N GLY A 229 -9.97 -9.57 -10.46
CA GLY A 229 -11.00 -9.45 -11.49
C GLY A 229 -10.71 -8.33 -12.51
N LEU A 230 -10.01 -7.28 -12.07
CA LEU A 230 -9.65 -6.14 -12.91
C LEU A 230 -8.51 -6.44 -13.89
N ILE A 231 -7.72 -7.51 -13.72
CA ILE A 231 -6.53 -7.80 -14.54
C ILE A 231 -6.87 -7.96 -16.01
N THR A 232 -6.24 -7.13 -16.85
CA THR A 232 -6.32 -7.15 -18.32
C THR A 232 -4.92 -7.28 -18.94
N LYS A 233 -4.85 -7.54 -20.24
CA LYS A 233 -3.57 -7.69 -20.98
C LYS A 233 -2.75 -6.39 -21.06
N ASP A 234 -3.40 -5.23 -20.86
CA ASP A 234 -2.79 -3.91 -21.01
C ASP A 234 -2.21 -3.39 -19.69
N ASP A 235 -2.26 -4.21 -18.64
CA ASP A 235 -1.79 -3.86 -17.32
C ASP A 235 -0.27 -3.95 -17.18
N PRO A 236 0.33 -3.11 -16.31
CA PRO A 236 1.75 -3.06 -16.14
C PRO A 236 2.28 -4.29 -15.39
N PRO A 237 3.59 -4.59 -15.53
CA PRO A 237 4.24 -5.69 -14.82
C PRO A 237 4.16 -5.53 -13.29
N VAL A 238 4.13 -6.68 -12.59
CA VAL A 238 4.02 -6.73 -11.13
C VAL A 238 5.10 -7.60 -10.47
N PHE A 239 5.61 -7.09 -9.35
CA PHE A 239 6.49 -7.82 -8.44
C PHE A 239 5.68 -8.35 -7.26
N LEU A 240 5.66 -9.66 -7.04
CA LEU A 240 4.92 -10.33 -5.97
C LEU A 240 5.89 -11.00 -4.98
N PHE A 241 5.71 -10.70 -3.70
CA PHE A 241 6.50 -11.33 -2.63
C PHE A 241 5.60 -11.72 -1.46
N CYS A 242 5.75 -12.95 -0.96
CA CYS A 242 5.13 -13.37 0.28
C CYS A 242 6.12 -14.13 1.17
N SER A 243 6.32 -13.63 2.39
CA SER A 243 7.20 -14.22 3.39
C SER A 243 6.53 -15.30 4.25
N GLN A 244 5.22 -15.52 4.10
CA GLN A 244 4.49 -16.53 4.87
C GLN A 244 4.70 -17.93 4.26
N ARG A 245 4.51 -18.95 5.08
CA ARG A 245 4.48 -20.35 4.64
C ARG A 245 3.11 -20.69 4.06
N GLY A 246 3.04 -21.69 3.21
CA GLY A 246 1.80 -22.32 2.79
C GLY A 246 1.18 -23.21 3.87
N GLY A 247 0.20 -24.01 3.50
CA GLY A 247 -0.51 -24.97 4.36
C GLY A 247 -1.77 -24.37 5.01
N VAL A 248 -2.25 -25.01 6.08
CA VAL A 248 -3.46 -24.54 6.77
C VAL A 248 -3.16 -23.27 7.60
N PRO A 249 -3.97 -22.22 7.46
CA PRO A 249 -3.77 -21.00 8.25
C PRO A 249 -3.83 -21.28 9.75
N GLN A 250 -2.90 -20.71 10.52
CA GLN A 250 -2.81 -20.91 11.96
C GLN A 250 -3.49 -19.80 12.77
N ASN A 251 -3.71 -18.66 12.15
CA ASN A 251 -4.33 -17.48 12.74
C ASN A 251 -4.74 -16.48 11.65
N ARG A 252 -5.44 -15.39 12.04
CA ARG A 252 -5.89 -14.34 11.13
C ARG A 252 -4.74 -13.74 10.31
N ASN A 253 -3.60 -13.45 10.92
CA ASN A 253 -2.46 -12.87 10.20
C ASN A 253 -1.94 -13.80 9.10
N HIS A 254 -1.87 -15.13 9.38
CA HIS A 254 -1.47 -16.12 8.38
C HIS A 254 -2.51 -16.23 7.25
N TYR A 255 -3.81 -16.19 7.57
CA TYR A 255 -4.88 -16.23 6.57
C TYR A 255 -4.84 -15.02 5.63
N VAL A 256 -4.80 -13.81 6.18
CA VAL A 256 -4.85 -12.56 5.37
C VAL A 256 -3.56 -12.27 4.60
N HIS A 257 -2.45 -12.95 4.92
CA HIS A 257 -1.17 -12.84 4.23
C HIS A 257 -0.69 -14.18 3.67
N HIS A 258 -1.61 -15.12 3.45
CA HIS A 258 -1.26 -16.46 2.95
C HIS A 258 -0.69 -16.35 1.52
N PRO A 259 0.35 -17.15 1.15
CA PRO A 259 0.96 -17.05 -0.19
C PRO A 259 0.00 -17.31 -1.35
N LYS A 260 -1.14 -17.98 -1.11
CA LYS A 260 -2.19 -18.13 -2.13
C LYS A 260 -2.74 -16.80 -2.65
N HIS A 261 -2.64 -15.69 -1.88
CA HIS A 261 -2.98 -14.37 -2.39
C HIS A 261 -2.05 -13.95 -3.55
N ALA A 262 -0.75 -14.13 -3.41
CA ALA A 262 0.21 -13.84 -4.48
C ALA A 262 0.05 -14.82 -5.66
N ILE A 263 -0.20 -16.10 -5.37
CA ILE A 263 -0.43 -17.14 -6.39
C ILE A 263 -1.66 -16.80 -7.23
N ALA A 264 -2.79 -16.41 -6.60
CA ALA A 264 -4.02 -16.07 -7.31
C ALA A 264 -3.87 -14.87 -8.27
N ILE A 265 -3.04 -13.87 -7.89
CA ILE A 265 -2.68 -12.77 -8.80
C ILE A 265 -1.83 -13.29 -9.95
N LYS A 266 -0.79 -14.09 -9.63
CA LYS A 266 0.10 -14.62 -10.67
C LYS A 266 -0.65 -15.45 -11.71
N GLU A 267 -1.48 -16.37 -11.29
CA GLU A 267 -2.29 -17.21 -12.18
C GLU A 267 -3.13 -16.35 -13.14
N ARG A 268 -3.79 -15.32 -12.62
CA ARG A 268 -4.62 -14.45 -13.45
C ARG A 268 -3.78 -13.55 -14.38
N CYS A 269 -2.62 -13.08 -13.92
CA CYS A 269 -1.67 -12.33 -14.77
C CYS A 269 -1.14 -13.21 -15.91
N ASP A 270 -0.77 -14.47 -15.62
CA ASP A 270 -0.31 -15.42 -16.64
C ASP A 270 -1.39 -15.64 -17.71
N GLU A 271 -2.66 -15.81 -17.31
CA GLU A 271 -3.80 -15.92 -18.24
C GLU A 271 -3.98 -14.68 -19.12
N ALA A 272 -3.75 -13.48 -18.55
CA ALA A 272 -3.90 -12.21 -19.26
C ALA A 272 -2.66 -11.83 -20.10
N GLY A 273 -1.51 -12.49 -19.87
CA GLY A 273 -0.24 -12.15 -20.51
C GLY A 273 0.49 -10.98 -19.86
N VAL A 274 0.19 -10.65 -18.58
CA VAL A 274 0.87 -9.63 -17.80
C VAL A 274 2.18 -10.18 -17.22
N GLU A 275 3.27 -9.44 -17.34
CA GLU A 275 4.58 -9.86 -16.77
C GLU A 275 4.55 -9.88 -15.24
N VAL A 276 4.99 -11.02 -14.65
CA VAL A 276 5.03 -11.21 -13.20
C VAL A 276 6.37 -11.76 -12.76
N GLU A 277 6.96 -11.11 -11.75
CA GLU A 277 8.10 -11.62 -11.01
C GLU A 277 7.65 -11.98 -9.59
N MET A 278 7.64 -13.28 -9.22
CA MET A 278 7.10 -13.74 -7.95
C MET A 278 8.11 -14.54 -7.12
N TYR A 279 8.19 -14.22 -5.81
CA TYR A 279 9.05 -14.91 -4.85
C TYR A 279 8.28 -15.33 -3.59
N LEU A 280 8.40 -16.62 -3.27
CA LEU A 280 7.79 -17.26 -2.11
C LEU A 280 8.88 -18.06 -1.35
N PRO A 281 9.77 -17.40 -0.58
CA PRO A 281 10.97 -18.04 -0.01
C PRO A 281 10.66 -19.23 0.89
N LYS A 282 9.56 -19.21 1.64
CA LYS A 282 9.13 -20.34 2.48
C LYS A 282 8.39 -21.45 1.70
N MET A 283 8.29 -21.32 0.40
CA MET A 283 7.74 -22.33 -0.54
C MET A 283 8.78 -22.74 -1.59
N GLY A 284 10.06 -22.48 -1.35
CA GLY A 284 11.15 -22.92 -2.21
C GLY A 284 11.51 -21.97 -3.36
N SER A 285 10.90 -20.78 -3.43
CA SER A 285 11.21 -19.75 -4.44
C SER A 285 11.70 -18.46 -3.78
N PRO A 286 12.96 -18.40 -3.29
CA PRO A 286 13.53 -17.19 -2.72
C PRO A 286 13.93 -16.19 -3.81
N PRO A 287 13.93 -14.86 -3.49
CA PRO A 287 14.47 -13.87 -4.40
C PRO A 287 16.00 -13.97 -4.50
N PRO A 288 16.62 -13.50 -5.59
CA PRO A 288 18.06 -13.34 -5.67
C PRO A 288 18.51 -12.27 -4.67
N GLY A 289 19.44 -12.61 -3.78
CA GLY A 289 19.86 -11.75 -2.68
C GLY A 289 18.76 -11.58 -1.63
N ASN A 290 18.38 -10.36 -1.34
CA ASN A 290 17.26 -10.08 -0.44
C ASN A 290 16.07 -9.43 -1.20
N VAL A 291 14.91 -9.41 -0.54
CA VAL A 291 13.67 -8.92 -1.17
C VAL A 291 13.74 -7.45 -1.64
N ASN A 292 14.47 -6.59 -0.93
CA ASN A 292 14.59 -5.20 -1.35
C ASN A 292 15.45 -5.08 -2.61
N GLN A 293 16.53 -5.85 -2.72
CA GLN A 293 17.39 -5.88 -3.91
C GLN A 293 16.63 -6.39 -5.13
N ALA A 294 15.92 -7.51 -5.02
CA ALA A 294 15.11 -8.04 -6.10
C ALA A 294 14.00 -7.06 -6.53
N MET A 295 13.28 -6.51 -5.57
CA MET A 295 12.21 -5.54 -5.83
C MET A 295 12.74 -4.27 -6.51
N LEU A 296 13.87 -3.71 -6.05
CA LEU A 296 14.47 -2.54 -6.66
C LEU A 296 15.01 -2.83 -8.06
N ALA A 297 15.62 -4.00 -8.30
CA ALA A 297 16.04 -4.43 -9.63
C ALA A 297 14.86 -4.50 -10.61
N PHE A 298 13.73 -5.08 -10.16
CA PHE A 298 12.49 -5.08 -10.93
C PHE A 298 12.02 -3.66 -11.27
N PHE A 299 11.93 -2.76 -10.27
CA PHE A 299 11.48 -1.38 -10.52
C PHE A 299 12.45 -0.61 -11.42
N PHE A 300 13.77 -0.73 -11.23
CA PHE A 300 14.74 -0.03 -12.07
C PHE A 300 14.64 -0.46 -13.53
N LYS A 301 14.43 -1.75 -13.80
CA LYS A 301 14.13 -2.25 -15.15
C LYS A 301 12.92 -1.53 -15.77
N HIS A 302 11.78 -1.48 -15.07
CA HIS A 302 10.53 -0.94 -15.61
C HIS A 302 10.46 0.60 -15.58
N LEU A 303 11.17 1.25 -14.67
CA LEU A 303 11.38 2.70 -14.66
C LEU A 303 12.47 3.15 -15.65
N LYS A 304 13.12 2.22 -16.36
CA LYS A 304 14.19 2.48 -17.33
C LYS A 304 15.33 3.30 -16.72
N VAL A 305 15.77 2.90 -15.53
CA VAL A 305 16.94 3.44 -14.83
C VAL A 305 18.19 2.77 -15.39
N GLN A 306 19.20 3.57 -15.71
CA GLN A 306 20.49 3.09 -16.25
C GLN A 306 21.46 2.67 -15.15
#